data_fa94d430967d7b564766a0c480f407ec
#
_entry.id   fa94d430967d7b564766a0c480f407ec
#
_cell.length_a   1.000
_cell.length_b   1.000
_cell.length_c   1.000
_cell.angle_alpha   90.00
_cell.angle_beta   90.00
_cell.angle_gamma   90.00
#
_symmetry.space_group_name_H-M   'P 1'
#
loop_
_entity.id
_entity.type
_entity.pdbx_description
1 polymer ?
#
loop_
_entity_poly.entity_id
_entity_poly.type
_entity_poly.pdbx_seq_one_letter_code
_entity_poly.pdbx_strand_id
1 'polypeptide(L)'
;MPTHHRAVLLAIVLLGRATTGTAQVAVPAPAPQNPSPMVEHSRAHERIETRELPGPRRTFIGPLAKAVEVFVPGSTVHADALHLVVHFHGGAFIPEYAVSQLAGDHVVAVVNLAPGSGVYDRTFSDPAAFDSLLANITRETSATLSRAATFADVTLVGFSAGHGAIRAILRDSAHFDRVNAVLLLDGLHTSYVPENTVMERGGTLDEGNLAVFVRFARAAIRGEKRFLVTHSEIFPGSFASTTETTDYLVQVLGLRRTSVLRWGPRGMQQLSEVKMGRFEIEGFAGNAGPDHIDHFQAMPEFLGKVQSM
;
A
#
# COMPACT_ATOMS: atom_id res chain seq x y z
N MET A 1 72.06 23.83 60.78
CA MET A 1 70.90 24.67 60.80
C MET A 1 69.96 24.12 59.74
N PRO A 2 68.79 23.55 60.06
CA PRO A 2 67.84 22.98 59.08
C PRO A 2 66.80 24.00 58.70
N THR A 3 66.57 24.15 57.41
CA THR A 3 65.57 24.99 56.84
C THR A 3 64.29 24.16 56.63
N HIS A 4 63.20 24.60 57.27
CA HIS A 4 61.88 23.97 57.15
C HIS A 4 61.21 24.44 55.86
N HIS A 5 60.87 23.49 54.95
CA HIS A 5 59.96 23.73 53.84
C HIS A 5 58.56 23.33 54.28
N ARG A 6 57.64 24.32 54.31
CA ARG A 6 56.19 24.12 54.47
C ARG A 6 55.61 23.79 53.11
N ALA A 7 55.07 22.59 52.99
CA ALA A 7 54.23 22.21 51.84
C ALA A 7 52.79 22.78 52.04
N VAL A 8 52.32 23.55 51.09
CA VAL A 8 50.93 24.02 51.01
C VAL A 8 50.17 22.98 50.20
N LEU A 9 49.22 22.27 50.81
CA LEU A 9 48.26 21.43 50.11
C LEU A 9 47.16 22.30 49.56
N LEU A 10 47.03 22.33 48.22
CA LEU A 10 45.93 22.93 47.50
C LEU A 10 44.82 21.88 47.33
N ALA A 11 43.72 22.01 48.06
CA ALA A 11 42.55 21.16 47.87
C ALA A 11 41.73 21.66 46.68
N ILE A 12 41.72 20.91 45.58
CA ILE A 12 40.86 21.16 44.43
C ILE A 12 39.49 20.53 44.72
N VAL A 13 38.49 21.35 44.99
CA VAL A 13 37.09 20.93 45.07
C VAL A 13 36.53 20.79 43.67
N LEU A 14 36.38 19.56 43.18
CA LEU A 14 35.65 19.23 41.94
C LEU A 14 34.14 19.31 42.22
N LEU A 15 33.54 20.42 41.81
CA LEU A 15 32.06 20.51 41.69
C LEU A 15 31.60 19.64 40.53
N GLY A 16 31.17 18.43 40.82
CA GLY A 16 30.48 17.58 39.88
C GLY A 16 29.09 18.19 39.52
N ARG A 17 28.91 18.66 38.29
CA ARG A 17 27.58 18.95 37.75
C ARG A 17 26.83 17.64 37.58
N ALA A 18 25.86 17.40 38.46
CA ALA A 18 24.86 16.35 38.25
C ALA A 18 23.99 16.77 37.06
N THR A 19 24.22 16.17 35.89
CA THR A 19 23.26 16.23 34.79
C THR A 19 22.08 15.35 35.18
N THR A 20 20.98 15.97 35.54
CA THR A 20 19.69 15.26 35.65
C THR A 20 19.26 14.83 34.24
N GLY A 21 19.73 13.66 33.85
CA GLY A 21 19.18 12.98 32.67
C GLY A 21 17.72 12.65 32.98
N THR A 22 16.80 13.32 32.26
CA THR A 22 15.42 12.89 32.22
C THR A 22 15.42 11.48 31.64
N ALA A 23 15.17 10.48 32.48
CA ALA A 23 14.95 9.13 32.01
C ALA A 23 13.75 9.17 31.05
N GLN A 24 14.03 9.04 29.77
CA GLN A 24 13.00 8.90 28.76
C GLN A 24 12.28 7.58 29.07
N VAL A 25 11.05 7.68 29.56
CA VAL A 25 10.22 6.50 29.81
C VAL A 25 10.03 5.82 28.47
N ALA A 26 10.68 4.69 28.30
CA ALA A 26 10.51 3.88 27.08
C ALA A 26 9.02 3.50 26.99
N VAL A 27 8.37 3.99 25.95
CA VAL A 27 6.99 3.57 25.65
C VAL A 27 7.05 2.07 25.37
N PRO A 28 6.33 1.23 26.14
CA PRO A 28 6.32 -0.21 25.87
C PRO A 28 5.92 -0.45 24.41
N ALA A 29 6.67 -1.32 23.72
CA ALA A 29 6.26 -1.79 22.42
C ALA A 29 4.84 -2.34 22.51
N PRO A 30 3.95 -2.06 21.53
CA PRO A 30 2.62 -2.64 21.50
C PRO A 30 2.74 -4.17 21.66
N ALA A 31 1.90 -4.75 22.49
CA ALA A 31 1.85 -6.20 22.59
C ALA A 31 1.52 -6.79 21.21
N PRO A 32 2.17 -7.89 20.79
CA PRO A 32 1.81 -8.55 19.55
C PRO A 32 0.32 -8.87 19.57
N GLN A 33 -0.40 -8.49 18.51
CA GLN A 33 -1.79 -8.90 18.37
C GLN A 33 -1.86 -10.42 18.25
N ASN A 34 -2.63 -11.01 19.14
CA ASN A 34 -2.97 -12.42 18.99
C ASN A 34 -4.08 -12.53 17.94
N PRO A 35 -3.96 -13.44 16.97
CA PRO A 35 -5.02 -13.69 16.02
C PRO A 35 -6.31 -14.10 16.74
N SER A 36 -7.47 -13.83 16.13
CA SER A 36 -8.73 -14.31 16.65
C SER A 36 -8.74 -15.85 16.60
N PRO A 37 -8.90 -16.57 17.73
CA PRO A 37 -8.88 -18.02 17.72
C PRO A 37 -9.94 -18.64 16.80
N MET A 38 -11.08 -17.96 16.64
CA MET A 38 -12.17 -18.40 15.76
C MET A 38 -11.75 -18.35 14.28
N VAL A 39 -11.03 -17.31 13.86
CA VAL A 39 -10.59 -17.15 12.46
C VAL A 39 -9.46 -18.13 12.15
N GLU A 40 -8.46 -18.23 13.01
CA GLU A 40 -7.27 -19.06 12.77
C GLU A 40 -7.57 -20.56 12.78
N HIS A 41 -8.52 -21.01 13.60
CA HIS A 41 -8.88 -22.42 13.68
C HIS A 41 -9.96 -22.86 12.68
N SER A 42 -10.65 -21.90 12.03
CA SER A 42 -11.77 -22.21 11.13
C SER A 42 -11.45 -21.99 9.66
N ARG A 43 -10.31 -21.41 9.32
CA ARG A 43 -9.99 -20.99 7.96
C ARG A 43 -8.60 -21.46 7.51
N ALA A 44 -8.56 -22.10 6.35
CA ALA A 44 -7.31 -22.27 5.61
C ALA A 44 -6.98 -20.97 4.85
N HIS A 45 -5.73 -20.53 4.92
CA HIS A 45 -5.24 -19.41 4.12
C HIS A 45 -4.93 -19.90 2.71
N GLU A 46 -5.92 -19.81 1.82
CA GLU A 46 -5.78 -20.28 0.44
C GLU A 46 -4.71 -19.49 -0.31
N ARG A 47 -3.80 -20.22 -0.96
CA ARG A 47 -2.71 -19.63 -1.76
C ARG A 47 -2.84 -20.07 -3.21
N ILE A 48 -2.59 -19.13 -4.12
CA ILE A 48 -2.48 -19.46 -5.54
C ILE A 48 -1.17 -20.19 -5.74
N GLU A 49 -1.25 -21.41 -6.27
CA GLU A 49 -0.07 -22.19 -6.60
C GLU A 49 0.71 -21.51 -7.73
N THR A 50 2.01 -21.32 -7.51
CA THR A 50 2.90 -20.76 -8.51
C THR A 50 3.04 -21.72 -9.68
N ARG A 51 2.79 -21.24 -10.87
CA ARG A 51 2.90 -21.99 -12.11
C ARG A 51 3.39 -21.08 -13.25
N GLU A 52 3.85 -21.66 -14.32
CA GLU A 52 4.16 -20.91 -15.51
C GLU A 52 2.89 -20.32 -16.13
N LEU A 53 2.93 -19.04 -16.42
CA LEU A 53 1.85 -18.32 -17.09
C LEU A 53 2.27 -18.03 -18.52
N PRO A 54 1.43 -18.35 -19.53
CA PRO A 54 1.74 -18.09 -20.92
C PRO A 54 1.79 -16.59 -21.20
N GLY A 55 2.89 -16.16 -21.78
CA GLY A 55 3.11 -14.78 -22.16
C GLY A 55 4.54 -14.30 -21.92
N PRO A 56 5.02 -13.38 -22.75
CA PRO A 56 6.34 -12.81 -22.61
C PRO A 56 6.47 -11.89 -21.41
N ARG A 57 7.66 -11.90 -20.82
CA ARG A 57 8.10 -10.99 -19.76
C ARG A 57 9.26 -10.15 -20.26
N ARG A 58 9.26 -8.89 -19.91
CA ARG A 58 10.34 -7.94 -20.14
C ARG A 58 10.72 -7.29 -18.83
N THR A 59 12.01 -7.04 -18.67
CA THR A 59 12.53 -6.37 -17.47
C THR A 59 13.34 -5.17 -17.91
N PHE A 60 13.14 -4.03 -17.28
CA PHE A 60 13.95 -2.86 -17.50
C PHE A 60 14.37 -2.24 -16.16
N ILE A 61 15.52 -1.59 -16.17
CA ILE A 61 15.99 -0.73 -15.08
C ILE A 61 15.77 0.70 -15.58
N GLY A 62 14.74 1.36 -15.04
CA GLY A 62 14.43 2.75 -15.37
C GLY A 62 15.05 3.71 -14.36
N PRO A 63 14.44 4.85 -14.11
CA PRO A 63 14.86 5.79 -13.06
C PRO A 63 14.67 5.21 -11.64
N LEU A 64 14.07 4.02 -11.52
CA LEU A 64 13.83 3.35 -10.26
C LEU A 64 15.08 2.58 -9.81
N ALA A 65 15.24 2.48 -8.48
CA ALA A 65 16.39 1.78 -7.89
C ALA A 65 16.39 0.25 -8.14
N LYS A 66 15.29 -0.31 -8.62
CA LYS A 66 15.12 -1.73 -8.94
C LYS A 66 14.48 -1.94 -10.29
N ALA A 67 14.69 -3.12 -10.82
CA ALA A 67 14.08 -3.55 -12.08
C ALA A 67 12.56 -3.62 -11.97
N VAL A 68 11.90 -3.20 -13.04
CA VAL A 68 10.46 -3.33 -13.25
C VAL A 68 10.22 -4.49 -14.20
N GLU A 69 9.32 -5.36 -13.86
CA GLU A 69 8.90 -6.47 -14.71
C GLU A 69 7.58 -6.11 -15.40
N VAL A 70 7.55 -6.31 -16.72
CA VAL A 70 6.35 -6.14 -17.56
C VAL A 70 5.94 -7.48 -18.10
N PHE A 71 4.74 -7.91 -17.81
CA PHE A 71 4.15 -9.14 -18.32
C PHE A 71 3.00 -8.82 -19.27
N VAL A 72 3.04 -9.43 -20.44
CA VAL A 72 1.99 -9.39 -21.47
C VAL A 72 1.37 -10.78 -21.55
N PRO A 73 0.16 -11.02 -21.03
CA PRO A 73 -0.49 -12.32 -21.14
C PRO A 73 -0.57 -12.82 -22.59
N GLY A 74 -0.43 -14.13 -22.79
CA GLY A 74 -0.47 -14.72 -24.12
C GLY A 74 -1.79 -14.54 -24.88
N SER A 75 -2.87 -14.19 -24.17
CA SER A 75 -4.17 -13.81 -24.75
C SER A 75 -4.19 -12.39 -25.30
N THR A 76 -3.24 -11.52 -24.90
CA THR A 76 -3.17 -10.09 -25.24
C THR A 76 -2.46 -9.88 -26.58
N VAL A 77 -3.04 -10.28 -27.70
CA VAL A 77 -2.32 -10.26 -28.98
C VAL A 77 -2.96 -9.31 -30.02
N HIS A 78 -4.21 -8.94 -29.89
CA HIS A 78 -4.96 -8.38 -31.01
C HIS A 78 -5.64 -7.03 -30.79
N ALA A 79 -5.65 -6.47 -29.55
CA ALA A 79 -6.37 -5.23 -29.29
C ALA A 79 -5.65 -3.99 -29.82
N ASP A 80 -6.42 -3.04 -30.34
CA ASP A 80 -5.89 -1.72 -30.73
C ASP A 80 -5.51 -0.87 -29.52
N ALA A 81 -6.19 -1.07 -28.39
CA ALA A 81 -5.91 -0.40 -27.13
C ALA A 81 -5.84 -1.42 -25.97
N LEU A 82 -4.86 -1.25 -25.10
CA LEU A 82 -4.59 -2.12 -23.97
C LEU A 82 -5.04 -1.48 -22.65
N HIS A 83 -5.25 -2.31 -21.64
CA HIS A 83 -5.47 -1.89 -20.25
C HIS A 83 -4.21 -2.11 -19.44
N LEU A 84 -3.67 -1.04 -18.81
CA LEU A 84 -2.45 -1.13 -18.00
C LEU A 84 -2.79 -1.28 -16.53
N VAL A 85 -2.24 -2.30 -15.90
CA VAL A 85 -2.18 -2.45 -14.45
C VAL A 85 -0.75 -2.17 -13.98
N VAL A 86 -0.55 -1.21 -13.08
CA VAL A 86 0.73 -0.98 -12.42
C VAL A 86 0.60 -1.41 -10.97
N HIS A 87 1.30 -2.47 -10.61
CA HIS A 87 1.27 -3.03 -9.26
C HIS A 87 2.49 -2.59 -8.45
N PHE A 88 2.25 -2.15 -7.21
CA PHE A 88 3.27 -1.72 -6.28
C PHE A 88 3.29 -2.63 -5.05
N HIS A 89 4.46 -3.18 -4.75
CA HIS A 89 4.80 -4.00 -3.60
C HIS A 89 4.22 -5.41 -3.62
N GLY A 90 5.11 -6.38 -3.54
CA GLY A 90 4.80 -7.82 -3.60
C GLY A 90 5.46 -8.53 -4.77
N GLY A 91 5.39 -9.84 -4.77
CA GLY A 91 5.96 -10.68 -5.83
C GLY A 91 5.17 -10.58 -7.15
N ALA A 92 5.85 -10.76 -8.28
CA ALA A 92 5.27 -10.56 -9.60
C ALA A 92 4.19 -11.59 -9.98
N PHE A 93 4.29 -12.82 -9.50
CA PHE A 93 3.41 -13.91 -9.90
C PHE A 93 1.92 -13.60 -9.68
N ILE A 94 1.54 -13.03 -8.54
CA ILE A 94 0.14 -12.76 -8.22
C ILE A 94 -0.47 -11.69 -9.14
N PRO A 95 0.16 -10.52 -9.37
CA PRO A 95 -0.33 -9.55 -10.36
C PRO A 95 -0.40 -10.11 -11.78
N GLU A 96 0.58 -10.89 -12.19
CA GLU A 96 0.58 -11.55 -13.51
C GLU A 96 -0.57 -12.55 -13.63
N TYR A 97 -0.75 -13.38 -12.61
CA TYR A 97 -1.88 -14.30 -12.55
C TYR A 97 -3.20 -13.54 -12.59
N ALA A 98 -3.34 -12.45 -11.82
CA ALA A 98 -4.55 -11.65 -11.78
C ALA A 98 -4.95 -11.13 -13.16
N VAL A 99 -4.01 -10.51 -13.88
CA VAL A 99 -4.32 -9.99 -15.23
C VAL A 99 -4.57 -11.09 -16.25
N SER A 100 -3.97 -12.28 -16.08
CA SER A 100 -4.23 -13.43 -16.96
C SER A 100 -5.65 -14.01 -16.80
N GLN A 101 -6.34 -13.68 -15.71
CA GLN A 101 -7.72 -14.12 -15.44
C GLN A 101 -8.76 -13.08 -15.92
N LEU A 102 -8.35 -11.87 -16.27
CA LEU A 102 -9.26 -10.83 -16.74
C LEU A 102 -9.66 -11.05 -18.19
N ALA A 103 -10.89 -10.68 -18.48
CA ALA A 103 -11.32 -10.54 -19.87
C ALA A 103 -10.73 -9.26 -20.48
N GLY A 104 -10.33 -9.33 -21.74
CA GLY A 104 -9.72 -8.21 -22.46
C GLY A 104 -8.18 -8.21 -22.44
N ASP A 105 -7.63 -7.21 -23.09
CA ASP A 105 -6.20 -7.11 -23.36
C ASP A 105 -5.48 -6.31 -22.27
N HIS A 106 -5.05 -6.99 -21.23
CA HIS A 106 -4.37 -6.40 -20.08
C HIS A 106 -2.86 -6.62 -20.16
N VAL A 107 -2.13 -5.63 -19.65
CA VAL A 107 -0.68 -5.69 -19.40
C VAL A 107 -0.45 -5.33 -17.95
N VAL A 108 0.46 -6.01 -17.27
CA VAL A 108 0.86 -5.61 -15.92
C VAL A 108 2.33 -5.24 -15.83
N ALA A 109 2.61 -4.15 -15.12
CA ALA A 109 3.95 -3.79 -14.69
C ALA A 109 4.06 -3.92 -13.17
N VAL A 110 5.09 -4.60 -12.71
CA VAL A 110 5.33 -4.86 -11.28
C VAL A 110 6.51 -4.06 -10.78
N VAL A 111 6.27 -3.22 -9.79
CA VAL A 111 7.25 -2.34 -9.15
C VAL A 111 7.44 -2.78 -7.70
N ASN A 112 8.53 -3.44 -7.39
CA ASN A 112 8.84 -3.91 -6.05
C ASN A 112 10.15 -3.33 -5.54
N LEU A 113 10.09 -2.18 -4.85
CA LEU A 113 11.28 -1.43 -4.43
C LEU A 113 11.90 -1.98 -3.14
N ALA A 114 11.20 -1.84 -2.02
CA ALA A 114 11.66 -2.26 -0.70
C ALA A 114 10.47 -2.32 0.28
N PRO A 115 10.64 -2.91 1.47
CA PRO A 115 9.66 -2.77 2.53
C PRO A 115 9.54 -1.31 2.99
N GLY A 116 8.31 -0.89 3.32
CA GLY A 116 8.00 0.44 3.82
C GLY A 116 7.52 1.43 2.76
N SER A 117 6.37 2.04 3.03
CA SER A 117 5.68 2.95 2.12
C SER A 117 6.47 4.23 1.80
N GLY A 118 7.32 4.68 2.71
CA GLY A 118 8.16 5.87 2.53
C GLY A 118 9.16 5.75 1.38
N VAL A 119 9.61 4.54 1.01
CA VAL A 119 10.48 4.35 -0.15
C VAL A 119 9.71 4.63 -1.43
N TYR A 120 8.50 4.11 -1.53
CA TYR A 120 7.60 4.34 -2.67
C TYR A 120 7.18 5.80 -2.76
N ASP A 121 6.79 6.42 -1.64
CA ASP A 121 6.37 7.84 -1.61
C ASP A 121 7.50 8.76 -2.10
N ARG A 122 8.72 8.61 -1.58
CA ARG A 122 9.87 9.41 -2.02
C ARG A 122 10.21 9.20 -3.48
N THR A 123 10.15 7.96 -3.97
CA THR A 123 10.48 7.65 -5.37
C THR A 123 9.52 8.33 -6.33
N PHE A 124 8.22 8.32 -6.02
CA PHE A 124 7.18 8.87 -6.89
C PHE A 124 6.74 10.29 -6.52
N SER A 125 7.41 10.94 -5.57
CA SER A 125 7.20 12.37 -5.28
C SER A 125 7.71 13.28 -6.40
N ASP A 126 8.65 12.79 -7.21
CA ASP A 126 9.01 13.42 -8.48
C ASP A 126 8.06 12.91 -9.57
N PRO A 127 7.21 13.79 -10.16
CA PRO A 127 6.31 13.39 -11.24
C PRO A 127 7.01 12.72 -12.42
N ALA A 128 8.25 13.13 -12.74
CA ALA A 128 9.03 12.54 -13.83
C ALA A 128 9.30 11.04 -13.63
N ALA A 129 9.28 10.53 -12.41
CA ALA A 129 9.46 9.11 -12.13
C ALA A 129 8.29 8.27 -12.68
N PHE A 130 7.05 8.73 -12.51
CA PHE A 130 5.88 8.03 -13.04
C PHE A 130 5.76 8.17 -14.56
N ASP A 131 6.04 9.37 -15.10
CA ASP A 131 6.08 9.57 -16.57
C ASP A 131 7.10 8.66 -17.24
N SER A 132 8.30 8.59 -16.67
CA SER A 132 9.36 7.71 -17.16
C SER A 132 8.98 6.23 -17.03
N LEU A 133 8.31 5.84 -15.94
CA LEU A 133 7.81 4.48 -15.76
C LEU A 133 6.81 4.14 -16.87
N LEU A 134 5.81 4.98 -17.12
CA LEU A 134 4.81 4.75 -18.18
C LEU A 134 5.44 4.70 -19.58
N ALA A 135 6.38 5.59 -19.87
CA ALA A 135 7.11 5.59 -21.15
C ALA A 135 7.90 4.30 -21.37
N ASN A 136 8.60 3.80 -20.34
CA ASN A 136 9.33 2.56 -20.39
C ASN A 136 8.39 1.34 -20.55
N ILE A 137 7.29 1.28 -19.80
CA ILE A 137 6.29 0.21 -19.94
C ILE A 137 5.73 0.20 -21.37
N THR A 138 5.40 1.37 -21.92
CA THR A 138 4.90 1.49 -23.30
C THR A 138 5.93 0.99 -24.31
N ARG A 139 7.20 1.32 -24.13
CA ARG A 139 8.29 0.87 -25.00
C ARG A 139 8.46 -0.66 -24.96
N GLU A 140 8.51 -1.24 -23.77
CA GLU A 140 8.69 -2.70 -23.60
C GLU A 140 7.48 -3.48 -24.11
N THR A 141 6.27 -2.96 -23.87
CA THR A 141 5.04 -3.56 -24.42
C THR A 141 5.03 -3.50 -25.95
N SER A 142 5.40 -2.35 -26.53
CA SER A 142 5.48 -2.19 -27.98
C SER A 142 6.50 -3.15 -28.62
N ALA A 143 7.67 -3.29 -27.98
CA ALA A 143 8.70 -4.24 -28.42
C ALA A 143 8.20 -5.69 -28.35
N THR A 144 7.46 -6.03 -27.30
CA THR A 144 6.87 -7.36 -27.10
C THR A 144 5.84 -7.69 -28.18
N LEU A 145 4.96 -6.73 -28.49
CA LEU A 145 3.87 -6.91 -29.45
C LEU A 145 4.30 -6.66 -30.91
N SER A 146 5.56 -6.22 -31.14
CA SER A 146 6.07 -5.81 -32.46
C SER A 146 5.20 -4.75 -33.16
N ARG A 147 4.53 -3.91 -32.38
CA ARG A 147 3.69 -2.79 -32.83
C ARG A 147 3.60 -1.71 -31.76
N ALA A 148 3.19 -0.51 -32.14
CA ALA A 148 2.94 0.55 -31.15
C ALA A 148 1.86 0.12 -30.15
N ALA A 149 2.17 0.20 -28.86
CA ALA A 149 1.22 -0.05 -27.79
C ALA A 149 0.62 1.29 -27.31
N THR A 150 -0.67 1.30 -27.10
CA THR A 150 -1.42 2.41 -26.46
C THR A 150 -2.24 1.87 -25.32
N PHE A 151 -2.32 2.61 -24.23
CA PHE A 151 -3.12 2.24 -23.07
C PHE A 151 -4.37 3.12 -22.98
N ALA A 152 -5.55 2.48 -23.08
CA ALA A 152 -6.84 3.14 -22.96
C ALA A 152 -7.10 3.60 -21.53
N ASP A 153 -6.68 2.82 -20.55
CA ASP A 153 -6.78 3.15 -19.14
C ASP A 153 -5.57 2.68 -18.34
N VAL A 154 -5.43 3.26 -17.13
CA VAL A 154 -4.38 2.92 -16.17
C VAL A 154 -5.04 2.62 -14.82
N THR A 155 -4.81 1.42 -14.32
CA THR A 155 -5.19 0.97 -12.99
C THR A 155 -3.95 0.88 -12.11
N LEU A 156 -3.95 1.54 -10.95
CA LEU A 156 -2.90 1.39 -9.95
C LEU A 156 -3.36 0.41 -8.86
N VAL A 157 -2.51 -0.55 -8.55
CA VAL A 157 -2.76 -1.52 -7.49
C VAL A 157 -1.65 -1.43 -6.46
N GLY A 158 -2.02 -1.22 -5.19
CA GLY A 158 -1.08 -1.21 -4.07
C GLY A 158 -1.41 -2.30 -3.07
N PHE A 159 -0.46 -3.18 -2.79
CA PHE A 159 -0.52 -4.06 -1.65
C PHE A 159 0.32 -3.47 -0.52
N SER A 160 -0.20 -3.46 0.72
CA SER A 160 0.58 -3.04 1.88
C SER A 160 1.30 -1.70 1.64
N ALA A 161 2.63 -1.68 1.71
CA ALA A 161 3.48 -0.50 1.49
C ALA A 161 3.29 0.17 0.11
N GLY A 162 2.72 -0.52 -0.87
CA GLY A 162 2.49 0.00 -2.22
C GLY A 162 1.60 1.24 -2.29
N HIS A 163 0.76 1.47 -1.27
CA HIS A 163 -0.06 2.69 -1.19
C HIS A 163 0.77 3.97 -1.23
N GLY A 164 2.03 3.93 -0.75
CA GLY A 164 2.93 5.08 -0.77
C GLY A 164 3.21 5.58 -2.20
N ALA A 165 3.39 4.67 -3.17
CA ALA A 165 3.53 5.05 -4.57
C ALA A 165 2.25 5.72 -5.09
N ILE A 166 1.10 5.10 -4.86
CA ILE A 166 -0.20 5.59 -5.34
C ILE A 166 -0.50 6.97 -4.75
N ARG A 167 -0.24 7.16 -3.45
CA ARG A 167 -0.37 8.45 -2.79
C ARG A 167 0.47 9.54 -3.47
N ALA A 168 1.74 9.26 -3.72
CA ALA A 168 2.65 10.21 -4.34
C ALA A 168 2.25 10.54 -5.78
N ILE A 169 1.94 9.53 -6.58
CA ILE A 169 1.50 9.67 -7.98
C ILE A 169 0.23 10.53 -8.07
N LEU A 170 -0.77 10.27 -7.23
CA LEU A 170 -2.04 10.98 -7.27
C LEU A 170 -2.00 12.43 -6.75
N ARG A 171 -0.90 12.87 -6.12
CA ARG A 171 -0.69 14.28 -5.75
C ARG A 171 -0.54 15.17 -6.97
N ASP A 172 0.08 14.67 -8.03
CA ASP A 172 0.14 15.36 -9.31
C ASP A 172 -1.22 15.30 -10.02
N SER A 173 -1.69 16.45 -10.53
CA SER A 173 -3.02 16.54 -11.15
C SER A 173 -3.10 15.82 -12.50
N ALA A 174 -2.05 15.87 -13.30
CA ALA A 174 -2.03 15.20 -14.60
C ALA A 174 -2.03 13.67 -14.42
N HIS A 175 -1.28 13.16 -13.44
CA HIS A 175 -1.32 11.75 -13.09
C HIS A 175 -2.66 11.34 -12.49
N PHE A 176 -3.25 12.17 -11.63
CA PHE A 176 -4.60 11.93 -11.11
C PHE A 176 -5.61 11.78 -12.25
N ASP A 177 -5.55 12.66 -13.25
CA ASP A 177 -6.47 12.61 -14.39
C ASP A 177 -6.21 11.38 -15.26
N ARG A 178 -4.96 10.98 -15.42
CA ARG A 178 -4.53 9.80 -16.19
C ARG A 178 -4.96 8.47 -15.58
N VAL A 179 -4.99 8.38 -14.25
CA VAL A 179 -5.34 7.14 -13.53
C VAL A 179 -6.85 6.95 -13.49
N ASN A 180 -7.34 5.84 -14.02
CA ASN A 180 -8.77 5.51 -14.12
C ASN A 180 -9.29 4.72 -12.93
N ALA A 181 -8.43 3.88 -12.33
CA ALA A 181 -8.82 3.03 -11.22
C ALA A 181 -7.70 2.87 -10.18
N VAL A 182 -8.09 2.66 -8.93
CA VAL A 182 -7.19 2.31 -7.83
C VAL A 182 -7.75 1.11 -7.07
N LEU A 183 -6.88 0.17 -6.77
CA LEU A 183 -7.13 -0.96 -5.87
C LEU A 183 -6.10 -0.94 -4.75
N LEU A 184 -6.54 -0.84 -3.51
CA LEU A 184 -5.69 -0.95 -2.32
C LEU A 184 -6.00 -2.25 -1.58
N LEU A 185 -5.02 -3.13 -1.53
CA LEU A 185 -5.10 -4.44 -0.89
C LEU A 185 -4.44 -4.35 0.48
N ASP A 186 -5.25 -4.20 1.52
CA ASP A 186 -4.84 -4.03 2.93
C ASP A 186 -3.64 -3.06 3.07
N GLY A 187 -3.72 -1.92 2.40
CA GLY A 187 -2.58 -1.03 2.18
C GLY A 187 -2.91 0.45 2.27
N LEU A 188 -3.99 0.87 2.90
CA LEU A 188 -4.24 2.28 3.16
C LEU A 188 -3.76 2.64 4.57
N HIS A 189 -2.56 3.25 4.67
CA HIS A 189 -1.99 3.65 5.95
C HIS A 189 -1.57 5.11 5.98
N THR A 190 -1.55 5.68 7.19
CA THR A 190 -0.96 7.00 7.48
C THR A 190 -0.23 6.98 8.82
N SER A 191 0.55 8.01 9.09
CA SER A 191 1.17 8.20 10.39
C SER A 191 0.17 8.71 11.42
N TYR A 192 0.47 8.52 12.70
CA TYR A 192 -0.18 9.27 13.76
C TYR A 192 0.49 10.64 13.96
N VAL A 193 -0.26 11.59 14.54
CA VAL A 193 0.22 12.90 14.97
C VAL A 193 -0.16 13.10 16.44
N PRO A 194 0.80 13.17 17.38
CA PRO A 194 2.25 12.99 17.20
C PRO A 194 2.62 11.58 16.73
N GLU A 195 3.77 11.46 16.09
CA GLU A 195 4.27 10.18 15.56
C GLU A 195 4.28 9.10 16.66
N ASN A 196 3.90 7.86 16.32
CA ASN A 196 3.78 6.72 17.23
C ASN A 196 2.79 6.90 18.41
N THR A 197 1.90 7.89 18.35
CA THR A 197 0.86 8.10 19.37
C THR A 197 -0.47 7.64 18.83
N VAL A 198 -0.90 6.45 19.24
CA VAL A 198 -2.20 5.87 18.85
C VAL A 198 -3.38 6.72 19.31
N MET A 199 -4.54 6.59 18.65
CA MET A 199 -5.71 7.42 18.90
C MET A 199 -6.21 7.28 20.35
N GLU A 200 -6.17 6.10 20.95
CA GLU A 200 -6.56 5.88 22.37
C GLU A 200 -5.66 6.62 23.36
N ARG A 201 -4.48 7.07 22.93
CA ARG A 201 -3.55 7.87 23.74
C ARG A 201 -3.56 9.36 23.36
N GLY A 202 -4.58 9.80 22.62
CA GLY A 202 -4.75 11.18 22.20
C GLY A 202 -4.05 11.56 20.90
N GLY A 203 -3.55 10.59 20.14
CA GLY A 203 -3.05 10.82 18.78
C GLY A 203 -4.20 11.05 17.80
N THR A 204 -3.86 11.64 16.65
CA THR A 204 -4.76 11.81 15.50
C THR A 204 -4.11 11.24 14.25
N LEU A 205 -4.88 11.06 13.18
CA LEU A 205 -4.34 10.64 11.90
C LEU A 205 -3.67 11.82 11.18
N ASP A 206 -2.58 11.57 10.47
CA ASP A 206 -2.07 12.53 9.48
C ASP A 206 -3.01 12.54 8.25
N GLU A 207 -3.99 13.43 8.30
CA GLU A 207 -5.03 13.58 7.27
C GLU A 207 -4.46 14.05 5.93
N GLY A 208 -3.33 14.79 5.95
CA GLY A 208 -2.65 15.25 4.75
C GLY A 208 -2.25 14.09 3.83
N ASN A 209 -1.84 12.97 4.41
CA ASN A 209 -1.52 11.75 3.68
C ASN A 209 -2.76 11.05 3.09
N LEU A 210 -3.95 11.29 3.62
CA LEU A 210 -5.20 10.68 3.16
C LEU A 210 -5.97 11.55 2.16
N ALA A 211 -5.63 12.84 2.05
CA ALA A 211 -6.37 13.82 1.24
C ALA A 211 -6.52 13.41 -0.23
N VAL A 212 -5.49 12.82 -0.84
CA VAL A 212 -5.55 12.37 -2.25
C VAL A 212 -6.52 11.21 -2.43
N PHE A 213 -6.60 10.31 -1.45
CA PHE A 213 -7.55 9.18 -1.49
C PHE A 213 -8.98 9.63 -1.27
N VAL A 214 -9.21 10.65 -0.40
CA VAL A 214 -10.52 11.31 -0.27
C VAL A 214 -10.95 11.94 -1.59
N ARG A 215 -10.02 12.65 -2.27
CA ARG A 215 -10.28 13.24 -3.59
C ARG A 215 -10.62 12.17 -4.63
N PHE A 216 -9.87 11.06 -4.65
CA PHE A 216 -10.09 9.95 -5.58
C PHE A 216 -11.42 9.23 -5.30
N ALA A 217 -11.75 9.00 -4.02
CA ALA A 217 -13.04 8.44 -3.62
C ALA A 217 -14.22 9.31 -4.05
N ARG A 218 -14.13 10.64 -3.90
CA ARG A 218 -15.16 11.56 -4.40
C ARG A 218 -15.36 11.47 -5.91
N ALA A 219 -14.28 11.35 -6.68
CA ALA A 219 -14.36 11.16 -8.13
C ALA A 219 -14.99 9.79 -8.47
N ALA A 220 -14.66 8.74 -7.72
CA ALA A 220 -15.27 7.42 -7.88
C ALA A 220 -16.78 7.42 -7.52
N ILE A 221 -17.17 8.14 -6.47
CA ILE A 221 -18.59 8.32 -6.11
C ILE A 221 -19.38 8.99 -7.26
N ARG A 222 -18.76 9.96 -7.96
CA ARG A 222 -19.39 10.60 -9.15
C ARG A 222 -19.35 9.74 -10.41
N GLY A 223 -18.74 8.55 -10.36
CA GLY A 223 -18.60 7.65 -11.51
C GLY A 223 -17.47 7.99 -12.48
N GLU A 224 -16.62 8.96 -12.15
CA GLU A 224 -15.47 9.40 -12.97
C GLU A 224 -14.27 8.46 -12.87
N LYS A 225 -14.09 7.82 -11.72
CA LYS A 225 -13.00 6.88 -11.37
C LYS A 225 -13.59 5.61 -10.79
N ARG A 226 -12.72 4.59 -10.54
CA ARG A 226 -13.08 3.35 -9.84
C ARG A 226 -12.12 3.19 -8.67
N PHE A 227 -12.65 2.95 -7.47
CA PHE A 227 -11.81 2.85 -6.29
C PHE A 227 -12.31 1.77 -5.34
N LEU A 228 -11.50 0.74 -5.13
CA LEU A 228 -11.75 -0.31 -4.15
C LEU A 228 -10.63 -0.33 -3.11
N VAL A 229 -11.02 -0.36 -1.85
CA VAL A 229 -10.12 -0.55 -0.71
C VAL A 229 -10.54 -1.80 0.04
N THR A 230 -9.63 -2.73 0.26
CA THR A 230 -9.85 -3.84 1.17
C THR A 230 -9.01 -3.65 2.43
N HIS A 231 -9.50 -4.09 3.57
CA HIS A 231 -8.75 -3.99 4.83
C HIS A 231 -9.00 -5.18 5.75
N SER A 232 -7.97 -5.53 6.53
CA SER A 232 -8.02 -6.45 7.66
C SER A 232 -8.28 -5.72 8.97
N GLU A 233 -8.27 -6.44 10.09
CA GLU A 233 -8.34 -5.89 11.45
C GLU A 233 -6.95 -5.77 12.09
N ILE A 234 -5.87 -5.84 11.30
CA ILE A 234 -4.50 -5.71 11.81
C ILE A 234 -4.27 -4.31 12.37
N PHE A 235 -3.82 -4.26 13.61
CA PHE A 235 -3.46 -3.02 14.30
C PHE A 235 -1.94 -2.94 14.52
N PRO A 236 -1.21 -2.14 13.71
CA PRO A 236 0.26 -2.07 13.79
C PRO A 236 0.78 -1.36 15.04
N GLY A 237 0.03 -0.41 15.60
CA GLY A 237 0.36 0.34 16.79
C GLY A 237 1.41 1.45 16.62
N SER A 238 2.23 1.40 15.59
CA SER A 238 3.23 2.43 15.26
C SER A 238 2.78 3.40 14.18
N PHE A 239 1.80 3.02 13.40
CA PHE A 239 1.11 3.82 12.39
C PHE A 239 -0.35 3.37 12.31
N ALA A 240 -1.19 4.19 11.69
CA ALA A 240 -2.62 3.92 11.63
C ALA A 240 -2.93 2.64 10.84
N SER A 241 -3.82 1.83 11.39
CA SER A 241 -4.35 0.62 10.76
C SER A 241 -5.17 0.96 9.51
N THR A 242 -5.36 -0.02 8.65
CA THR A 242 -6.24 0.12 7.50
C THR A 242 -7.71 0.28 7.89
N THR A 243 -8.10 -0.22 9.07
CA THR A 243 -9.43 0.05 9.66
C THR A 243 -9.59 1.54 10.02
N GLU A 244 -8.66 2.11 10.80
CA GLU A 244 -8.72 3.52 11.20
C GLU A 244 -8.74 4.47 10.01
N THR A 245 -7.91 4.22 9.01
CA THR A 245 -7.84 5.06 7.81
C THR A 245 -9.06 4.94 6.92
N THR A 246 -9.64 3.75 6.79
CA THR A 246 -10.91 3.59 6.06
C THR A 246 -12.10 4.17 6.83
N ASP A 247 -12.10 4.13 8.16
CA ASP A 247 -13.11 4.80 8.98
C ASP A 247 -13.04 6.32 8.82
N TYR A 248 -11.83 6.89 8.75
CA TYR A 248 -11.64 8.29 8.39
C TYR A 248 -12.26 8.63 7.02
N LEU A 249 -11.99 7.82 5.98
CA LEU A 249 -12.60 8.04 4.67
C LEU A 249 -14.14 8.01 4.74
N VAL A 250 -14.69 7.04 5.45
CA VAL A 250 -16.15 6.90 5.64
C VAL A 250 -16.72 8.14 6.29
N GLN A 251 -16.08 8.62 7.35
CA GLN A 251 -16.49 9.82 8.09
C GLN A 251 -16.46 11.08 7.23
N VAL A 252 -15.31 11.35 6.56
CA VAL A 252 -15.11 12.57 5.75
C VAL A 252 -16.00 12.61 4.51
N LEU A 253 -16.36 11.43 3.99
CA LEU A 253 -17.26 11.30 2.84
C LEU A 253 -18.74 11.26 3.25
N GLY A 254 -19.05 11.27 4.55
CA GLY A 254 -20.44 11.20 5.04
C GLY A 254 -21.13 9.88 4.74
N LEU A 255 -20.35 8.81 4.61
CA LEU A 255 -20.85 7.46 4.29
C LEU A 255 -21.10 6.65 5.58
N ARG A 256 -21.64 5.46 5.42
CA ARG A 256 -21.87 4.52 6.51
C ARG A 256 -21.41 3.14 6.12
N ARG A 257 -20.80 2.42 7.08
CA ARG A 257 -20.52 1.00 6.94
C ARG A 257 -21.81 0.19 7.11
N THR A 258 -21.98 -0.79 6.25
CA THR A 258 -22.98 -1.85 6.41
C THR A 258 -22.30 -3.08 6.97
N SER A 259 -22.78 -3.59 8.08
CA SER A 259 -22.31 -4.87 8.62
C SER A 259 -22.76 -5.99 7.71
N VAL A 260 -21.84 -6.87 7.38
CA VAL A 260 -22.11 -8.10 6.62
C VAL A 260 -21.43 -9.29 7.31
N LEU A 261 -21.90 -10.50 7.01
CA LEU A 261 -21.23 -11.71 7.46
C LEU A 261 -21.34 -12.72 6.32
N ARG A 262 -20.31 -12.77 5.50
CA ARG A 262 -20.26 -13.69 4.35
C ARG A 262 -18.83 -14.10 4.03
N TRP A 263 -18.70 -15.23 3.37
CA TRP A 263 -17.42 -15.64 2.83
C TRP A 263 -17.08 -14.79 1.59
N GLY A 264 -15.89 -14.23 1.60
CA GLY A 264 -15.30 -13.50 0.48
C GLY A 264 -14.27 -14.35 -0.27
N PRO A 265 -13.45 -13.72 -1.11
CA PRO A 265 -12.39 -14.41 -1.84
C PRO A 265 -11.42 -15.11 -0.90
N ARG A 266 -10.86 -16.23 -1.36
CA ARG A 266 -9.84 -17.02 -0.62
C ARG A 266 -10.24 -17.41 0.79
N GLY A 267 -11.54 -17.63 1.03
CA GLY A 267 -12.04 -17.99 2.34
C GLY A 267 -11.96 -16.88 3.39
N MET A 268 -11.68 -15.63 3.00
CA MET A 268 -11.75 -14.50 3.92
C MET A 268 -13.19 -14.25 4.36
N GLN A 269 -13.41 -13.97 5.63
CA GLN A 269 -14.74 -13.64 6.16
C GLN A 269 -14.95 -12.13 6.08
N GLN A 270 -15.85 -11.67 5.22
CA GLN A 270 -16.19 -10.26 5.11
C GLN A 270 -17.11 -9.85 6.26
N LEU A 271 -16.76 -8.77 6.95
CA LEU A 271 -17.46 -8.24 8.12
C LEU A 271 -18.19 -6.92 7.84
N SER A 272 -17.71 -6.16 6.86
CA SER A 272 -18.30 -4.85 6.56
C SER A 272 -18.12 -4.48 5.09
N GLU A 273 -18.99 -3.58 4.62
CA GLU A 273 -18.86 -2.95 3.32
C GLU A 273 -19.32 -1.49 3.34
N VAL A 274 -18.74 -0.70 2.45
CA VAL A 274 -19.23 0.63 2.06
C VAL A 274 -19.30 0.64 0.54
N LYS A 275 -20.41 1.13 -0.02
CA LYS A 275 -20.59 1.21 -1.46
C LYS A 275 -21.33 2.48 -1.84
N MET A 276 -20.72 3.29 -2.70
CA MET A 276 -21.35 4.50 -3.26
C MET A 276 -20.74 4.83 -4.62
N GLY A 277 -21.58 4.81 -5.67
CA GLY A 277 -21.12 4.98 -7.04
C GLY A 277 -20.14 3.86 -7.43
N ARG A 278 -18.91 4.24 -7.81
CA ARG A 278 -17.80 3.34 -8.12
C ARG A 278 -16.71 3.38 -7.02
N PHE A 279 -17.11 3.71 -5.80
CA PHE A 279 -16.26 3.64 -4.60
C PHE A 279 -16.75 2.53 -3.69
N GLU A 280 -15.84 1.64 -3.29
CA GLU A 280 -16.15 0.55 -2.37
C GLU A 280 -15.04 0.38 -1.33
N ILE A 281 -15.43 0.03 -0.09
CA ILE A 281 -14.54 -0.45 0.96
C ILE A 281 -15.07 -1.81 1.40
N GLU A 282 -14.19 -2.80 1.53
CA GLU A 282 -14.51 -4.12 2.06
C GLU A 282 -13.61 -4.46 3.25
N GLY A 283 -14.21 -4.68 4.43
CA GLY A 283 -13.52 -5.08 5.64
C GLY A 283 -13.64 -6.56 5.91
N PHE A 284 -12.52 -7.21 6.20
CA PHE A 284 -12.43 -8.65 6.43
C PHE A 284 -11.89 -8.95 7.81
N ALA A 285 -12.38 -10.06 8.40
CA ALA A 285 -11.85 -10.59 9.64
C ALA A 285 -10.40 -11.05 9.47
N GLY A 286 -9.62 -10.87 10.53
CA GLY A 286 -8.25 -11.32 10.61
C GLY A 286 -7.30 -10.22 11.04
N ASN A 287 -6.37 -10.59 11.94
CA ASN A 287 -5.45 -9.65 12.57
C ASN A 287 -4.01 -10.17 12.61
N ALA A 288 -3.68 -11.13 11.76
CA ALA A 288 -2.36 -11.76 11.68
C ALA A 288 -1.73 -11.60 10.29
N GLY A 289 -0.42 -11.86 10.21
CA GLY A 289 0.31 -11.77 8.94
C GLY A 289 -0.29 -12.60 7.79
N PRO A 290 -0.73 -13.85 8.02
CA PRO A 290 -1.42 -14.62 6.98
C PRO A 290 -2.68 -13.96 6.44
N ASP A 291 -3.47 -13.27 7.28
CA ASP A 291 -4.66 -12.52 6.87
C ASP A 291 -4.30 -11.36 5.93
N HIS A 292 -3.20 -10.64 6.25
CA HIS A 292 -2.65 -9.60 5.38
C HIS A 292 -2.31 -10.13 3.97
N ILE A 293 -1.67 -11.30 3.92
CA ILE A 293 -1.30 -11.94 2.66
C ILE A 293 -2.53 -12.44 1.89
N ASP A 294 -3.63 -12.78 2.55
CA ASP A 294 -4.86 -13.21 1.88
C ASP A 294 -5.42 -12.13 0.96
N HIS A 295 -5.32 -10.84 1.35
CA HIS A 295 -5.71 -9.72 0.49
C HIS A 295 -4.89 -9.69 -0.81
N PHE A 296 -3.59 -9.96 -0.72
CA PHE A 296 -2.73 -10.05 -1.90
C PHE A 296 -3.10 -11.24 -2.78
N GLN A 297 -3.32 -12.41 -2.17
CA GLN A 297 -3.72 -13.63 -2.87
C GLN A 297 -5.10 -13.51 -3.54
N ALA A 298 -5.98 -12.65 -3.01
CA ALA A 298 -7.29 -12.35 -3.57
C ALA A 298 -7.27 -11.22 -4.62
N MET A 299 -6.10 -10.77 -5.04
CA MET A 299 -5.97 -9.74 -6.07
C MET A 299 -6.75 -10.07 -7.36
N PRO A 300 -6.78 -11.31 -7.88
CA PRO A 300 -7.54 -11.62 -9.09
C PRO A 300 -9.02 -11.25 -8.98
N GLU A 301 -9.64 -11.62 -7.88
CA GLU A 301 -11.06 -11.36 -7.62
C GLU A 301 -11.34 -9.87 -7.43
N PHE A 302 -10.51 -9.18 -6.65
CA PHE A 302 -10.66 -7.74 -6.41
C PHE A 302 -10.35 -6.91 -7.64
N LEU A 303 -9.35 -7.27 -8.44
CA LEU A 303 -9.04 -6.59 -9.68
C LEU A 303 -10.17 -6.76 -10.70
N GLY A 304 -10.71 -7.99 -10.84
CA GLY A 304 -11.89 -8.25 -11.66
C GLY A 304 -13.09 -7.40 -11.24
N LYS A 305 -13.30 -7.25 -9.93
CA LYS A 305 -14.36 -6.40 -9.39
C LYS A 305 -14.15 -4.92 -9.76
N VAL A 306 -12.93 -4.39 -9.60
CA VAL A 306 -12.61 -3.00 -9.99
C VAL A 306 -12.81 -2.77 -11.48
N GLN A 307 -12.47 -3.75 -12.32
CA GLN A 307 -12.66 -3.61 -13.77
C GLN A 307 -14.14 -3.62 -14.17
N SER A 308 -15.02 -4.23 -13.38
CA SER A 308 -16.46 -4.31 -13.65
C SER A 308 -17.29 -3.16 -13.06
N MET A 309 -16.69 -2.26 -12.25
CA MET A 309 -17.32 -1.06 -11.73
C MET A 309 -17.50 -0.05 -12.89
#